data_b7aa89f33262787772a45756ad609e8d
#
_entry.id   b7aa89f33262787772a45756ad609e8d
#
_cell.length_a   1.000
_cell.length_b   1.000
_cell.length_c   1.000
_cell.angle_alpha   90.00
_cell.angle_beta   90.00
_cell.angle_gamma   90.00
#
_symmetry.space_group_name_H-M   'P 1'
#
loop_
_entity.id
_entity.type
_entity.pdbx_description
1 polymer ?
#
loop_
_entity_poly.entity_id
_entity_poly.type
_entity_poly.pdbx_seq_one_letter_code
_entity_poly.pdbx_strand_id
1 'polypeptide(L)'
;AWYCVAKKADLRENLIIDKKGKIITKSDKHFTKIDVTKVTSIPVNTKKLIVLSAHPLNSYEFVYEGKYIKSVKIKDAEAFWRLGNRFVAISK
;
A
#
# COMPACT_ATOMS: atom_id res chain seq x y z
N ALA A 1 5.23 9.33 5.78
CA ALA A 1 4.28 8.26 5.47
C ALA A 1 4.98 6.90 5.47
N TRP A 2 4.19 5.85 5.41
CA TRP A 2 4.64 4.47 5.56
C TRP A 2 3.91 3.57 4.58
N TYR A 3 4.54 2.50 4.10
CA TYR A 3 3.84 1.49 3.32
C TYR A 3 4.22 0.08 3.73
N CYS A 4 3.29 -0.85 3.52
CA CYS A 4 3.51 -2.28 3.69
C CYS A 4 2.73 -3.02 2.61
N VAL A 5 3.45 -3.72 1.74
CA VAL A 5 2.87 -4.53 0.67
C VAL A 5 3.41 -5.94 0.84
N ALA A 6 2.52 -6.89 1.10
CA ALA A 6 2.91 -8.27 1.35
C ALA A 6 1.76 -9.21 1.04
N LYS A 7 2.02 -10.51 1.08
CA LYS A 7 0.97 -11.52 0.94
C LYS A 7 0.05 -11.50 2.15
N LYS A 8 -1.20 -11.88 1.95
CA LYS A 8 -2.22 -11.89 3.01
C LYS A 8 -1.77 -12.66 4.25
N ALA A 9 -1.15 -13.82 4.05
CA ALA A 9 -0.67 -14.64 5.17
C ALA A 9 0.38 -13.90 6.01
N ASP A 10 1.30 -13.19 5.37
CA ASP A 10 2.33 -12.43 6.07
C ASP A 10 1.74 -11.24 6.84
N LEU A 11 0.78 -10.55 6.26
CA LEU A 11 0.10 -9.43 6.93
C LEU A 11 -0.67 -9.91 8.17
N ARG A 12 -1.30 -11.08 8.08
CA ARG A 12 -2.01 -11.68 9.22
C ARG A 12 -1.05 -12.15 10.30
N GLU A 13 0.04 -12.81 9.91
CA GLU A 13 1.04 -13.30 10.84
C GLU A 13 1.69 -12.16 11.64
N ASN A 14 1.96 -11.04 10.97
CA ASN A 14 2.56 -9.86 11.59
C ASN A 14 1.52 -8.95 12.27
N LEU A 15 0.28 -9.39 12.37
CA LEU A 15 -0.82 -8.67 13.03
C LEU A 15 -1.09 -7.29 12.44
N ILE A 16 -0.86 -7.14 11.15
CA ILE A 16 -1.18 -5.91 10.42
C ILE A 16 -2.66 -5.90 10.06
N ILE A 17 -3.19 -7.07 9.70
CA ILE A 17 -4.62 -7.26 9.42
C ILE A 17 -5.19 -8.41 10.24
N ASP A 18 -6.52 -8.40 10.43
CA ASP A 18 -7.24 -9.50 11.08
C ASP A 18 -7.64 -10.56 10.04
N LYS A 19 -8.38 -11.58 10.48
CA LYS A 19 -8.83 -12.68 9.61
C LYS A 19 -9.74 -12.22 8.48
N LYS A 20 -10.40 -11.07 8.64
CA LYS A 20 -11.30 -10.49 7.65
C LYS A 20 -10.60 -9.53 6.69
N GLY A 21 -9.31 -9.30 6.89
CA GLY A 21 -8.54 -8.37 6.08
C GLY A 21 -8.62 -6.91 6.53
N LYS A 22 -9.14 -6.67 7.72
CA LYS A 22 -9.22 -5.32 8.28
C LYS A 22 -7.89 -4.93 8.92
N ILE A 23 -7.43 -3.72 8.67
CA ILE A 23 -6.18 -3.20 9.25
C ILE A 23 -6.37 -3.00 10.75
N ILE A 24 -5.51 -3.64 11.55
CA ILE A 24 -5.59 -3.59 13.02
C ILE A 24 -4.33 -3.08 13.68
N THR A 25 -3.21 -3.00 12.95
CA THR A 25 -1.93 -2.58 13.53
C THR A 25 -1.93 -1.11 13.91
N LYS A 26 -1.30 -0.81 15.05
CA LYS A 26 -1.01 0.55 15.49
C LYS A 26 0.48 0.86 15.43
N SER A 27 1.30 -0.14 15.05
CA SER A 27 2.75 -0.04 14.99
C SER A 27 3.23 0.08 13.55
N ASP A 28 4.33 0.80 13.33
CA ASP A 28 4.98 0.91 12.02
C ASP A 28 6.15 -0.09 11.87
N LYS A 29 6.27 -1.04 12.78
CA LYS A 29 7.40 -1.98 12.84
C LYS A 29 7.68 -2.70 11.52
N HIS A 30 6.63 -3.11 10.80
CA HIS A 30 6.75 -3.86 9.54
C HIS A 30 6.55 -2.97 8.31
N PHE A 31 6.60 -1.66 8.50
CA PHE A 31 6.37 -0.70 7.42
C PHE A 31 7.67 -0.06 6.96
N THR A 32 7.71 0.31 5.69
CA THR A 32 8.80 1.09 5.12
C THR A 32 8.42 2.56 5.17
N LYS A 33 9.29 3.38 5.76
CA LYS A 33 9.08 4.82 5.85
C LYS A 33 9.44 5.48 4.53
N ILE A 34 8.62 6.43 4.09
CA ILE A 34 8.87 7.20 2.86
C ILE A 34 8.68 8.70 3.11
N ASP A 35 9.43 9.49 2.34
CA ASP A 35 9.27 10.95 2.29
C ASP A 35 8.28 11.27 1.18
N VAL A 36 7.08 11.73 1.54
CA VAL A 36 5.99 12.00 0.59
C VAL A 36 6.32 13.12 -0.39
N THR A 37 7.31 13.95 -0.10
CA THR A 37 7.75 15.01 -1.01
C THR A 37 8.70 14.50 -2.10
N LYS A 38 9.28 13.30 -1.92
CA LYS A 38 10.27 12.71 -2.82
C LYS A 38 9.78 11.42 -3.49
N VAL A 39 8.99 10.62 -2.77
CA VAL A 39 8.53 9.32 -3.25
C VAL A 39 7.14 9.48 -3.85
N THR A 40 7.04 9.27 -5.17
CA THR A 40 5.78 9.34 -5.91
C THR A 40 5.33 7.98 -6.43
N SER A 41 6.07 6.92 -6.09
CA SER A 41 5.81 5.58 -6.60
C SER A 41 6.17 4.54 -5.54
N ILE A 42 5.28 3.58 -5.32
CA ILE A 42 5.48 2.48 -4.38
C ILE A 42 5.70 1.20 -5.19
N PRO A 43 6.88 0.57 -5.14
CA PRO A 43 7.14 -0.66 -5.88
C PRO A 43 6.35 -1.82 -5.29
N VAL A 44 5.68 -2.60 -6.13
CA VAL A 44 4.86 -3.73 -5.67
C VAL A 44 5.20 -5.04 -6.39
N ASN A 45 5.51 -5.01 -7.69
CA ASN A 45 5.94 -6.15 -8.48
C ASN A 45 5.10 -7.42 -8.29
N THR A 46 3.81 -7.32 -8.55
CA THR A 46 2.87 -8.42 -8.31
C THR A 46 1.86 -8.55 -9.45
N LYS A 47 1.27 -9.72 -9.62
CA LYS A 47 0.21 -9.94 -10.61
C LYS A 47 -1.08 -9.25 -10.22
N LYS A 48 -1.43 -9.26 -8.93
CA LYS A 48 -2.64 -8.65 -8.39
C LYS A 48 -2.32 -7.89 -7.13
N LEU A 49 -3.02 -6.79 -6.94
CA LEU A 49 -2.86 -5.95 -5.76
C LEU A 49 -4.23 -5.56 -5.23
N ILE A 50 -4.44 -5.78 -3.94
CA ILE A 50 -5.66 -5.35 -3.24
C ILE A 50 -5.26 -4.28 -2.24
N VAL A 51 -5.67 -3.05 -2.48
CA VAL A 51 -5.40 -1.92 -1.58
C VAL A 51 -6.37 -1.96 -0.43
N LEU A 52 -5.86 -2.09 0.79
CA LEU A 52 -6.67 -2.18 2.01
C LEU A 52 -6.87 -0.84 2.70
N SER A 53 -5.88 0.05 2.62
CA SER A 53 -5.99 1.39 3.20
C SER A 53 -6.86 2.30 2.32
N ALA A 54 -7.46 3.31 2.94
CA ALA A 54 -8.36 4.22 2.24
C ALA A 54 -7.58 5.31 1.50
N HIS A 55 -7.71 5.34 0.17
CA HIS A 55 -7.11 6.36 -0.69
C HIS A 55 -8.09 6.68 -1.82
N PRO A 56 -8.29 7.96 -2.18
CA PRO A 56 -9.16 8.30 -3.31
C PRO A 56 -8.67 7.64 -4.59
N LEU A 57 -9.59 7.06 -5.37
CA LEU A 57 -9.24 6.31 -6.59
C LEU A 57 -8.54 7.18 -7.64
N ASN A 58 -8.85 8.46 -7.68
CA ASN A 58 -8.23 9.38 -8.63
C ASN A 58 -6.87 9.94 -8.15
N SER A 59 -6.43 9.56 -6.96
CA SER A 59 -5.16 10.03 -6.40
C SER A 59 -3.97 9.11 -6.74
N TYR A 60 -4.23 7.93 -7.31
CA TYR A 60 -3.20 6.97 -7.67
C TYR A 60 -3.61 6.14 -8.87
N GLU A 61 -2.64 5.45 -9.45
CA GLU A 61 -2.87 4.48 -10.52
C GLU A 61 -1.85 3.36 -10.44
N PHE A 62 -2.20 2.19 -10.98
CA PHE A 62 -1.28 1.08 -11.10
C PHE A 62 -0.48 1.22 -12.39
N VAL A 63 0.83 1.05 -12.30
CA VAL A 63 1.73 1.05 -13.45
C VAL A 63 2.04 -0.40 -13.78
N TYR A 64 1.69 -0.84 -14.99
CA TYR A 64 1.85 -2.22 -15.44
C TYR A 64 3.12 -2.38 -16.26
N GLU A 65 3.71 -3.56 -16.13
CA GLU A 65 4.76 -4.04 -17.01
C GLU A 65 4.36 -5.45 -17.47
N GLY A 66 3.89 -5.55 -18.71
CA GLY A 66 3.26 -6.78 -19.20
C GLY A 66 1.99 -7.09 -18.37
N LYS A 67 1.97 -8.27 -17.77
CA LYS A 67 0.85 -8.74 -16.93
C LYS A 67 1.02 -8.40 -15.44
N TYR A 68 2.15 -7.79 -15.08
CA TYR A 68 2.46 -7.47 -13.69
C TYR A 68 2.18 -6.01 -13.37
N ILE A 69 1.75 -5.77 -12.14
CA ILE A 69 1.69 -4.42 -11.58
C ILE A 69 3.09 -4.14 -11.04
N LYS A 70 3.80 -3.22 -11.69
CA LYS A 70 5.16 -2.85 -11.29
C LYS A 70 5.17 -1.97 -10.05
N SER A 71 4.29 -0.97 -10.02
CA SER A 71 4.24 0.00 -8.95
C SER A 71 2.87 0.65 -8.85
N VAL A 72 2.64 1.32 -7.72
CA VAL A 72 1.51 2.22 -7.51
C VAL A 72 2.04 3.65 -7.65
N LYS A 73 1.60 4.36 -8.67
CA LYS A 73 2.00 5.75 -8.91
C LYS A 73 1.04 6.67 -8.16
N ILE A 74 1.58 7.54 -7.32
CA ILE A 74 0.81 8.53 -6.59
C ILE A 74 0.70 9.77 -7.47
N LYS A 75 -0.53 10.05 -7.94
CA LYS A 75 -0.80 11.18 -8.84
C LYS A 75 -1.04 12.47 -8.09
N ASP A 76 -1.63 12.38 -6.90
CA ASP A 76 -1.93 13.52 -6.04
C ASP A 76 -1.59 13.14 -4.60
N ALA A 77 -0.40 13.50 -4.16
CA ALA A 77 0.11 13.10 -2.85
C ALA A 77 -0.74 13.66 -1.71
N GLU A 78 -1.22 14.89 -1.83
CA GLU A 78 -2.05 15.49 -0.80
C GLU A 78 -3.36 14.72 -0.62
N ALA A 79 -4.04 14.40 -1.70
CA ALA A 79 -5.27 13.61 -1.65
C ALA A 79 -5.00 12.17 -1.20
N PHE A 80 -3.94 11.56 -1.70
CA PHE A 80 -3.58 10.18 -1.40
C PHE A 80 -3.35 9.95 0.10
N TRP A 81 -2.63 10.85 0.75
CA TRP A 81 -2.28 10.74 2.17
C TRP A 81 -3.25 11.47 3.11
N ARG A 82 -4.32 12.04 2.59
CA ARG A 82 -5.26 12.83 3.39
C ARG A 82 -5.95 12.04 4.50
N LEU A 83 -6.34 10.80 4.21
CA LEU A 83 -7.09 9.95 5.14
C LEU A 83 -6.19 9.16 6.10
N GLY A 84 -4.89 9.19 5.89
CA GLY A 84 -3.93 8.50 6.74
C GLY A 84 -2.55 8.46 6.10
N ASN A 85 -1.54 8.22 6.91
CA ASN A 85 -0.15 8.21 6.47
C ASN A 85 0.40 6.79 6.23
N ARG A 86 -0.47 5.80 6.05
CA ARG A 86 -0.09 4.42 5.79
C ARG A 86 -0.76 3.89 4.53
N PHE A 87 0.02 3.18 3.72
CA PHE A 87 -0.48 2.43 2.58
C PHE A 87 -0.32 0.95 2.87
N VAL A 88 -1.41 0.21 2.89
CA VAL A 88 -1.42 -1.24 3.13
C VAL A 88 -2.10 -1.94 1.97
N ALA A 89 -1.43 -2.91 1.38
CA ALA A 89 -1.98 -3.66 0.26
C ALA A 89 -1.56 -5.13 0.32
N ILE A 90 -2.44 -6.00 -0.21
CA ILE A 90 -2.16 -7.42 -0.37
C ILE A 90 -1.61 -7.65 -1.76
N SER A 91 -0.41 -8.24 -1.85
CA SER A 91 0.16 -8.69 -3.12
C SER A 91 -0.17 -10.18 -3.33
N LYS A 92 -0.53 -10.52 -4.56
CA LYS A 92 -0.89 -11.91 -4.90
C LYS A 92 -0.02 -12.48 -5.99
#